data_46fb356a24aab3dbc0ede782d7390a56
#
_entry.id   46fb356a24aab3dbc0ede782d7390a56
#
_cell.length_a   1.000
_cell.length_b   1.000
_cell.length_c   1.000
_cell.angle_alpha   90.00
_cell.angle_beta   90.00
_cell.angle_gamma   90.00
#
_symmetry.space_group_name_H-M   'P 1'
#
loop_
_entity.id
_entity.type
_entity.pdbx_description
1 polymer ?
#
loop_
_entity_poly.entity_id
_entity_poly.type
_entity_poly.pdbx_seq_one_letter_code
_entity_poly.pdbx_strand_id
1 'polypeptide(L)'
;MTGGSWRWPSRRRGNFDFRSLVSTCEFAAADAWCEREFFGLRPMATYWWSCLKDHDGNFLAPMRKVNTELSSGLQLSSNVGTDNLEIAPEVFGRSQRGAGARWTLADDQSSFRVAAPATPHSEPFELFVADDEFSWSEGDLLDLRGSRLGLGYQWYTPNIDERGGNLYASQPFRVTGHVGGREVHGFVSMDNFYGPVGQVYNNGPIFNVVELAWVTFGNFYADGGHEFGALCLGKEHWGFAVAADEGGPIMATTELTAEVQLDADRYVSSARYHAAGTEWRFTAADRGQMRSLAAARGDAYHGQAGSVRRVGDDRIPTFSAGWIETFPLNGLDRSYTGPRR
;
A
#
# COMPACT_ATOMS: atom_id res chain seq x y z
N MET A 1 -3.59 34.82 -13.51
CA MET A 1 -2.59 33.86 -13.00
C MET A 1 -2.22 32.98 -14.18
N THR A 2 -1.06 33.21 -14.76
CA THR A 2 -0.55 32.47 -15.91
C THR A 2 -0.21 31.07 -15.42
N GLY A 3 -0.93 30.08 -15.92
CA GLY A 3 -0.63 28.68 -15.65
C GLY A 3 0.81 28.37 -16.05
N GLY A 4 1.69 28.30 -15.09
CA GLY A 4 3.03 27.81 -15.29
C GLY A 4 2.95 26.39 -15.81
N SER A 5 3.36 26.16 -17.05
CA SER A 5 3.50 24.81 -17.57
C SER A 5 4.52 24.12 -16.70
N TRP A 6 4.06 23.16 -15.90
CA TRP A 6 4.96 22.31 -15.16
C TRP A 6 5.92 21.63 -16.15
N ARG A 7 7.19 21.87 -15.98
CA ARG A 7 8.21 21.23 -16.80
C ARG A 7 8.81 20.09 -15.98
N TRP A 8 8.79 18.90 -16.54
CA TRP A 8 9.57 17.79 -16.01
C TRP A 8 10.98 18.25 -15.73
N PRO A 9 11.53 17.85 -14.59
CA PRO A 9 12.90 18.16 -14.27
C PRO A 9 13.79 17.82 -15.45
N SER A 10 14.58 18.78 -15.88
CA SER A 10 15.47 18.56 -17.00
C SER A 10 16.40 17.39 -16.68
N ARG A 11 16.89 16.68 -17.69
CA ARG A 11 17.87 15.58 -17.55
C ARG A 11 19.19 16.00 -16.85
N ARG A 12 19.18 17.08 -16.11
CA ARG A 12 20.31 17.57 -15.37
C ARG A 12 20.60 16.62 -14.22
N ARG A 13 21.84 16.19 -14.16
CA ARG A 13 22.38 15.48 -12.99
C ARG A 13 22.16 16.35 -11.75
N GLY A 14 21.54 15.79 -10.70
CA GLY A 14 21.27 16.54 -9.48
C GLY A 14 19.92 17.24 -9.43
N ASN A 15 19.01 16.92 -10.33
CA ASN A 15 17.61 17.28 -10.13
C ASN A 15 17.01 16.41 -9.01
N PHE A 16 16.57 17.05 -7.94
CA PHE A 16 16.08 16.38 -6.73
C PHE A 16 14.56 16.44 -6.57
N ASP A 17 13.85 17.02 -7.51
CA ASP A 17 12.40 17.26 -7.38
C ASP A 17 11.60 15.98 -7.17
N PHE A 18 12.06 14.86 -7.77
CA PHE A 18 11.45 13.54 -7.60
C PHE A 18 12.34 12.53 -6.88
N ARG A 19 13.45 12.97 -6.33
CA ARG A 19 14.28 12.07 -5.52
C ARG A 19 13.67 11.90 -4.15
N SER A 20 13.23 10.70 -3.87
CA SER A 20 12.72 10.34 -2.56
C SER A 20 13.84 10.25 -1.55
N LEU A 21 13.54 10.64 -0.32
CA LEU A 21 14.24 10.19 0.87
C LEU A 21 13.46 9.02 1.42
N VAL A 22 14.10 7.90 1.68
CA VAL A 22 13.45 6.68 2.15
C VAL A 22 14.16 6.14 3.38
N SER A 23 13.40 5.65 4.34
CA SER A 23 13.91 4.95 5.51
C SER A 23 12.91 3.91 6.00
N THR A 24 13.40 2.93 6.74
CA THR A 24 12.55 2.22 7.69
C THR A 24 12.19 3.15 8.83
N CYS A 25 11.04 2.95 9.44
CA CYS A 25 10.61 3.73 10.60
C CYS A 25 9.82 2.88 11.58
N GLU A 26 9.90 3.27 12.83
CA GLU A 26 8.96 2.86 13.85
C GLU A 26 7.91 3.96 13.97
N PHE A 27 6.65 3.59 13.81
CA PHE A 27 5.54 4.55 13.80
C PHE A 27 4.75 4.37 15.10
N ALA A 28 4.74 5.39 15.95
CA ALA A 28 3.86 5.42 17.11
C ALA A 28 2.43 5.75 16.69
N ALA A 29 1.42 5.33 17.47
CA ALA A 29 0.03 5.65 17.18
C ALA A 29 -0.20 7.17 17.06
N ALA A 30 0.46 7.98 17.88
CA ALA A 30 0.41 9.44 17.82
C ALA A 30 0.90 10.02 16.50
N ASP A 31 1.82 9.35 15.79
CA ASP A 31 2.35 9.81 14.51
C ASP A 31 1.35 9.64 13.36
N ALA A 32 0.44 8.67 13.49
CA ALA A 32 -0.63 8.43 12.52
C ALA A 32 -1.90 9.25 12.80
N TRP A 33 -1.91 10.08 13.84
CA TRP A 33 -3.05 10.91 14.19
C TRP A 33 -3.44 11.86 13.06
N CYS A 34 -4.73 11.97 12.76
CA CYS A 34 -5.24 12.69 11.59
C CYS A 34 -4.98 14.21 11.56
N GLU A 35 -4.46 14.78 12.64
CA GLU A 35 -4.05 16.19 12.72
C GLU A 35 -2.53 16.37 12.85
N ARG A 36 -1.77 15.28 12.86
CA ARG A 36 -0.32 15.33 13.02
C ARG A 36 0.35 15.79 11.73
N GLU A 37 0.99 16.93 11.74
CA GLU A 37 1.70 17.49 10.59
C GLU A 37 3.21 17.13 10.66
N PHE A 38 3.79 16.85 9.48
CA PHE A 38 5.22 16.63 9.30
C PHE A 38 5.73 17.49 8.14
N PHE A 39 6.84 18.17 8.34
CA PHE A 39 7.45 19.05 7.32
C PHE A 39 6.49 20.11 6.74
N GLY A 40 5.50 20.54 7.53
CA GLY A 40 4.44 21.43 7.07
C GLY A 40 3.40 20.77 6.16
N LEU A 41 3.45 19.44 5.99
CA LEU A 41 2.46 18.67 5.26
C LEU A 41 1.38 18.16 6.20
N ARG A 42 0.13 18.15 5.74
CA ARG A 42 -1.01 17.65 6.48
C ARG A 42 -1.32 16.21 6.13
N PRO A 43 -1.87 15.44 7.08
CA PRO A 43 -2.41 14.12 6.75
C PRO A 43 -3.64 14.30 5.85
N MET A 44 -3.55 13.78 4.65
CA MET A 44 -4.58 13.93 3.63
C MET A 44 -5.43 12.67 3.46
N ALA A 45 -4.87 11.51 3.77
CA ALA A 45 -5.61 10.26 3.82
C ALA A 45 -4.79 9.18 4.55
N THR A 46 -5.51 8.30 5.25
CA THR A 46 -4.99 7.03 5.73
C THR A 46 -5.69 5.92 4.98
N TYR A 47 -4.92 4.99 4.44
CA TYR A 47 -5.39 3.78 3.77
C TYR A 47 -5.10 2.59 4.69
N TRP A 48 -6.12 1.82 5.03
CA TRP A 48 -5.97 0.48 5.59
C TRP A 48 -6.25 -0.49 4.47
N TRP A 49 -5.25 -1.24 4.09
CA TRP A 49 -5.37 -2.25 3.05
C TRP A 49 -4.61 -3.51 3.47
N SER A 50 -4.91 -4.62 2.85
CA SER A 50 -4.40 -5.89 3.35
C SER A 50 -4.06 -6.88 2.24
N CYS A 51 -3.20 -7.81 2.61
CA CYS A 51 -2.97 -9.06 1.88
C CYS A 51 -3.26 -10.21 2.85
N LEU A 52 -4.41 -10.85 2.66
CA LEU A 52 -4.85 -11.97 3.50
C LEU A 52 -5.04 -13.22 2.65
N LYS A 53 -4.92 -14.38 3.29
CA LYS A 53 -5.26 -15.67 2.71
C LYS A 53 -6.18 -16.45 3.65
N ASP A 54 -7.15 -17.15 3.08
CA ASP A 54 -7.90 -18.17 3.80
C ASP A 54 -7.14 -19.51 3.81
N HIS A 55 -7.71 -20.53 4.44
CA HIS A 55 -7.10 -21.85 4.53
C HIS A 55 -7.01 -22.58 3.16
N ASP A 56 -7.83 -22.19 2.19
CA ASP A 56 -7.79 -22.70 0.82
C ASP A 56 -6.74 -21.98 -0.05
N GLY A 57 -6.06 -20.96 0.51
CA GLY A 57 -5.08 -20.13 -0.18
C GLY A 57 -5.70 -19.05 -1.08
N ASN A 58 -7.03 -18.84 -1.01
CA ASN A 58 -7.64 -17.71 -1.70
C ASN A 58 -7.14 -16.39 -1.11
N PHE A 59 -7.00 -15.40 -1.99
CA PHE A 59 -6.57 -14.07 -1.64
C PHE A 59 -7.77 -13.18 -1.32
N LEU A 60 -7.69 -12.47 -0.20
CA LEU A 60 -8.67 -11.49 0.23
C LEU A 60 -7.93 -10.20 0.59
N ALA A 61 -8.36 -9.08 0.03
CA ALA A 61 -7.75 -7.77 0.21
C ALA A 61 -8.82 -6.72 0.55
N PRO A 62 -9.29 -6.68 1.79
CA PRO A 62 -10.08 -5.54 2.25
C PRO A 62 -9.25 -4.26 2.24
N MET A 63 -9.87 -3.18 1.80
CA MET A 63 -9.29 -1.84 1.79
C MET A 63 -10.31 -0.79 2.21
N ARG A 64 -9.89 0.13 3.07
CA ARG A 64 -10.65 1.32 3.46
C ARG A 64 -9.73 2.55 3.43
N LYS A 65 -10.25 3.65 2.93
CA LYS A 65 -9.58 4.95 3.01
C LYS A 65 -10.38 5.88 3.92
N VAL A 66 -9.71 6.58 4.81
CA VAL A 66 -10.31 7.66 5.61
C VAL A 66 -9.50 8.93 5.43
N ASN A 67 -10.20 10.02 5.20
CA ASN A 67 -9.64 11.36 5.13
C ASN A 67 -10.41 12.22 6.15
N THR A 68 -9.82 12.45 7.30
CA THR A 68 -10.47 13.10 8.46
C THR A 68 -11.84 12.48 8.75
N GLU A 69 -12.95 13.18 8.48
CA GLU A 69 -14.32 12.71 8.71
C GLU A 69 -14.91 11.90 7.54
N LEU A 70 -14.25 11.90 6.38
CA LEU A 70 -14.74 11.22 5.18
C LEU A 70 -14.13 9.83 5.07
N SER A 71 -14.96 8.81 4.91
CA SER A 71 -14.51 7.45 4.66
C SER A 71 -14.97 6.93 3.29
N SER A 72 -14.12 6.13 2.64
CA SER A 72 -14.59 5.28 1.54
C SER A 72 -15.47 4.15 2.08
N GLY A 73 -16.26 3.50 1.24
CA GLY A 73 -16.77 2.16 1.58
C GLY A 73 -15.63 1.15 1.69
N LEU A 74 -15.90 0.04 2.39
CA LEU A 74 -15.02 -1.12 2.41
C LEU A 74 -14.98 -1.72 0.99
N GLN A 75 -13.82 -1.71 0.39
CA GLN A 75 -13.57 -2.41 -0.87
C GLN A 75 -12.94 -3.77 -0.52
N LEU A 76 -13.64 -4.84 -0.77
CA LEU A 76 -13.10 -6.20 -0.66
C LEU A 76 -12.78 -6.71 -2.06
N SER A 77 -11.51 -6.95 -2.33
CA SER A 77 -11.05 -7.67 -3.52
C SER A 77 -10.73 -9.11 -3.15
N SER A 78 -11.30 -10.07 -3.88
CA SER A 78 -11.14 -11.49 -3.55
C SER A 78 -11.18 -12.35 -4.81
N ASN A 79 -10.49 -13.48 -4.80
CA ASN A 79 -10.59 -14.52 -5.82
C ASN A 79 -11.35 -15.78 -5.35
N VAL A 80 -12.13 -15.65 -4.28
CA VAL A 80 -13.00 -16.72 -3.78
C VAL A 80 -14.10 -17.01 -4.80
N GLY A 81 -14.07 -18.21 -5.39
CA GLY A 81 -15.07 -18.65 -6.37
C GLY A 81 -15.01 -17.93 -7.73
N THR A 82 -13.93 -17.21 -8.02
CA THR A 82 -13.72 -16.46 -9.28
C THR A 82 -12.38 -16.79 -9.91
N ASP A 83 -12.24 -16.52 -11.21
CA ASP A 83 -11.00 -16.75 -11.97
C ASP A 83 -9.98 -15.62 -11.83
N ASN A 84 -10.38 -14.51 -11.21
CA ASN A 84 -9.54 -13.33 -10.99
C ASN A 84 -9.90 -12.69 -9.64
N LEU A 85 -9.16 -11.66 -9.23
CA LEU A 85 -9.57 -10.81 -8.13
C LEU A 85 -10.73 -9.93 -8.55
N GLU A 86 -11.87 -10.11 -7.91
CA GLU A 86 -13.06 -9.31 -8.14
C GLU A 86 -13.40 -8.48 -6.90
N ILE A 87 -13.92 -7.29 -7.14
CA ILE A 87 -14.46 -6.45 -6.04
C ILE A 87 -15.85 -6.98 -5.70
N ALA A 88 -16.08 -7.27 -4.42
CA ALA A 88 -17.37 -7.69 -3.89
C ALA A 88 -18.33 -6.49 -3.75
N PRO A 89 -19.27 -6.26 -4.69
CA PRO A 89 -20.11 -5.07 -4.68
C PRO A 89 -21.09 -5.08 -3.52
N GLU A 90 -21.50 -6.24 -3.05
CA GLU A 90 -22.40 -6.42 -1.90
C GLU A 90 -21.74 -5.96 -0.60
N VAL A 91 -20.44 -6.21 -0.42
CA VAL A 91 -19.65 -5.73 0.72
C VAL A 91 -19.56 -4.20 0.70
N PHE A 92 -19.20 -3.64 -0.46
CA PHE A 92 -19.14 -2.18 -0.64
C PHE A 92 -20.51 -1.52 -0.40
N GLY A 93 -21.60 -2.14 -0.87
CA GLY A 93 -22.97 -1.64 -0.71
C GLY A 93 -23.42 -1.58 0.74
N ARG A 94 -22.97 -2.51 1.58
CA ARG A 94 -23.29 -2.58 3.02
C ARG A 94 -22.37 -1.76 3.91
N SER A 95 -21.21 -1.35 3.44
CA SER A 95 -20.22 -0.66 4.25
C SER A 95 -20.53 0.83 4.41
N GLN A 96 -20.23 1.38 5.59
CA GLN A 96 -20.34 2.82 5.86
C GLN A 96 -19.40 3.61 4.93
N ARG A 97 -19.91 4.74 4.39
CA ARG A 97 -19.15 5.64 3.50
C ARG A 97 -19.65 7.08 3.59
N GLY A 98 -18.79 8.01 3.20
CA GLY A 98 -19.08 9.44 3.25
C GLY A 98 -18.65 10.06 4.59
N ALA A 99 -19.33 11.12 4.98
CA ALA A 99 -19.06 11.82 6.23
C ALA A 99 -19.52 11.01 7.44
N GLY A 100 -18.88 11.23 8.58
CA GLY A 100 -19.27 10.63 9.86
C GLY A 100 -18.20 9.76 10.52
N ALA A 101 -17.05 9.57 9.87
CA ALA A 101 -15.90 8.99 10.54
C ALA A 101 -15.41 9.92 11.67
N ARG A 102 -15.16 9.34 12.83
CA ARG A 102 -14.67 10.07 14.00
C ARG A 102 -13.37 9.45 14.47
N TRP A 103 -12.40 10.31 14.68
CA TRP A 103 -11.12 9.97 15.28
C TRP A 103 -11.16 10.29 16.77
N THR A 104 -10.57 9.42 17.56
CA THR A 104 -10.40 9.62 19.01
C THR A 104 -8.99 9.19 19.39
N LEU A 105 -8.18 10.12 19.88
CA LEU A 105 -6.85 9.85 20.41
C LEU A 105 -6.96 9.60 21.91
N ALA A 106 -6.26 8.60 22.43
CA ALA A 106 -6.15 8.39 23.87
C ALA A 106 -5.40 9.56 24.54
N ASP A 107 -5.72 9.84 25.80
CA ASP A 107 -5.12 10.98 26.55
C ASP A 107 -3.59 10.85 26.64
N ASP A 108 -3.07 9.65 26.75
CA ASP A 108 -1.64 9.34 26.79
C ASP A 108 -1.01 9.21 25.39
N GLN A 109 -1.79 9.41 24.34
CA GLN A 109 -1.40 9.31 22.94
C GLN A 109 -0.88 7.91 22.50
N SER A 110 -1.07 6.88 23.32
CA SER A 110 -0.62 5.52 23.03
C SER A 110 -1.48 4.77 21.99
N SER A 111 -2.67 5.29 21.69
CA SER A 111 -3.60 4.67 20.74
C SER A 111 -4.58 5.67 20.14
N PHE A 112 -5.15 5.32 19.00
CA PHE A 112 -6.29 6.03 18.45
C PHE A 112 -7.35 5.06 17.90
N ARG A 113 -8.56 5.58 17.75
CA ARG A 113 -9.70 4.92 17.08
C ARG A 113 -10.19 5.76 15.93
N VAL A 114 -10.62 5.08 14.87
CA VAL A 114 -11.41 5.68 13.79
C VAL A 114 -12.69 4.86 13.65
N ALA A 115 -13.82 5.49 13.85
CA ALA A 115 -15.08 4.75 13.84
C ALA A 115 -16.20 5.55 13.18
N ALA A 116 -17.16 4.85 12.61
CA ALA A 116 -18.45 5.40 12.23
C ALA A 116 -19.57 4.45 12.65
N PRO A 117 -20.69 4.98 13.18
CA PRO A 117 -21.81 4.16 13.63
C PRO A 117 -22.56 3.53 12.46
N ALA A 118 -23.32 2.48 12.75
CA ALA A 118 -24.27 1.92 11.80
C ALA A 118 -25.31 2.96 11.34
N THR A 119 -25.78 2.80 10.12
CA THR A 119 -26.95 3.49 9.59
C THR A 119 -28.00 2.46 9.19
N PRO A 120 -29.24 2.86 8.83
CA PRO A 120 -30.24 1.88 8.34
C PRO A 120 -29.79 1.09 7.10
N HIS A 121 -28.73 1.53 6.41
CA HIS A 121 -28.26 0.95 5.15
C HIS A 121 -26.80 0.55 5.15
N SER A 122 -26.11 0.68 6.28
CA SER A 122 -24.68 0.35 6.36
C SER A 122 -24.27 -0.19 7.72
N GLU A 123 -23.34 -1.12 7.69
CA GLU A 123 -22.68 -1.66 8.87
C GLU A 123 -21.78 -0.57 9.51
N PRO A 124 -21.57 -0.61 10.84
CA PRO A 124 -20.59 0.24 11.49
C PRO A 124 -19.19 -0.21 11.12
N PHE A 125 -18.21 0.68 11.27
CA PHE A 125 -16.81 0.26 11.30
C PHE A 125 -16.07 0.85 12.49
N GLU A 126 -15.07 0.13 12.95
CA GLU A 126 -14.09 0.60 13.91
C GLU A 126 -12.70 0.08 13.52
N LEU A 127 -11.74 0.99 13.52
CA LEU A 127 -10.32 0.74 13.42
C LEU A 127 -9.68 1.21 14.74
N PHE A 128 -8.92 0.34 15.36
CA PHE A 128 -8.14 0.66 16.56
C PHE A 128 -6.67 0.41 16.27
N VAL A 129 -5.83 1.37 16.62
CA VAL A 129 -4.38 1.32 16.46
C VAL A 129 -3.72 1.75 17.74
N ALA A 130 -2.88 0.89 18.27
CA ALA A 130 -1.93 1.19 19.35
C ALA A 130 -0.52 0.83 18.88
N ASP A 131 0.48 1.09 19.73
CA ASP A 131 1.86 0.82 19.36
C ASP A 131 2.10 -0.66 19.01
N ASP A 132 1.47 -1.59 19.74
CA ASP A 132 1.62 -3.03 19.52
C ASP A 132 0.30 -3.76 19.23
N GLU A 133 -0.81 -3.06 19.11
CA GLU A 133 -2.13 -3.67 18.88
C GLU A 133 -2.85 -3.03 17.71
N PHE A 134 -3.53 -3.87 16.95
CA PHE A 134 -4.38 -3.48 15.83
C PHE A 134 -5.69 -4.25 15.85
N SER A 135 -6.80 -3.56 15.61
CA SER A 135 -8.05 -4.22 15.25
C SER A 135 -8.82 -3.44 14.19
N TRP A 136 -9.55 -4.18 13.38
CA TRP A 136 -10.43 -3.63 12.35
C TRP A 136 -11.70 -4.46 12.28
N SER A 137 -12.83 -3.85 12.58
CA SER A 137 -14.15 -4.49 12.52
C SER A 137 -15.12 -3.70 11.65
N GLU A 138 -15.99 -4.39 10.91
CA GLU A 138 -17.05 -3.80 10.10
C GLU A 138 -18.29 -4.69 10.14
N GLY A 139 -19.09 -4.56 11.20
CA GLY A 139 -20.26 -5.39 11.41
C GLY A 139 -19.96 -6.88 11.30
N ASP A 140 -20.66 -7.59 10.42
CA ASP A 140 -20.43 -9.00 10.10
C ASP A 140 -19.54 -9.21 8.86
N LEU A 141 -19.07 -8.11 8.23
CA LEU A 141 -18.28 -8.17 7.00
C LEU A 141 -16.82 -8.53 7.29
N LEU A 142 -16.28 -8.03 8.40
CA LEU A 142 -14.86 -8.08 8.72
C LEU A 142 -14.63 -8.00 10.23
N ASP A 143 -13.77 -8.87 10.76
CA ASP A 143 -13.18 -8.75 12.11
C ASP A 143 -11.73 -9.25 12.04
N LEU A 144 -10.78 -8.33 12.10
CA LEU A 144 -9.34 -8.60 12.10
C LEU A 144 -8.71 -8.09 13.37
N ARG A 145 -7.78 -8.87 13.93
CA ARG A 145 -6.99 -8.49 15.10
C ARG A 145 -5.54 -8.89 14.91
N GLY A 146 -4.65 -8.12 15.47
CA GLY A 146 -3.25 -8.41 15.35
C GLY A 146 -2.35 -7.47 16.11
N SER A 147 -1.07 -7.55 15.78
CA SER A 147 -0.01 -6.75 16.38
C SER A 147 0.91 -6.19 15.31
N ARG A 148 1.67 -5.16 15.68
CA ARG A 148 2.67 -4.58 14.79
C ARG A 148 3.64 -5.64 14.27
N LEU A 149 3.94 -5.58 12.97
CA LEU A 149 4.86 -6.49 12.30
C LEU A 149 6.25 -5.86 12.17
N GLY A 150 6.83 -5.39 13.28
CA GLY A 150 8.15 -4.75 13.28
C GLY A 150 8.15 -3.37 12.63
N LEU A 151 9.24 -3.03 11.95
CA LEU A 151 9.43 -1.72 11.32
C LEU A 151 8.54 -1.55 10.09
N GLY A 152 7.92 -0.40 9.98
CA GLY A 152 7.36 0.11 8.75
C GLY A 152 8.39 0.86 7.91
N TYR A 153 7.90 1.63 6.96
CA TYR A 153 8.76 2.48 6.12
C TYR A 153 8.11 3.81 5.83
N GLN A 154 8.95 4.78 5.46
CA GLN A 154 8.51 6.07 4.97
C GLN A 154 9.35 6.53 3.79
N TRP A 155 8.73 7.34 2.93
CA TRP A 155 9.43 8.09 1.92
C TRP A 155 8.91 9.52 1.83
N TYR A 156 9.80 10.44 1.50
CA TYR A 156 9.48 11.84 1.26
C TYR A 156 10.04 12.27 -0.08
N THR A 157 9.21 12.88 -0.92
CA THR A 157 9.62 13.46 -2.20
C THR A 157 9.32 14.96 -2.16
N PRO A 158 10.35 15.83 -2.19
CA PRO A 158 10.17 17.27 -2.13
C PRO A 158 9.66 17.83 -3.46
N ASN A 159 8.97 18.95 -3.41
CA ASN A 159 8.64 19.81 -4.56
C ASN A 159 8.11 19.06 -5.80
N ILE A 160 7.12 18.20 -5.61
CA ILE A 160 6.51 17.45 -6.72
C ILE A 160 5.82 18.39 -7.71
N ASP A 161 5.26 19.44 -7.18
CA ASP A 161 4.75 20.60 -7.93
C ASP A 161 4.92 21.86 -7.06
N GLU A 162 4.50 23.01 -7.54
CA GLU A 162 4.62 24.28 -6.80
C GLU A 162 3.89 24.29 -5.44
N ARG A 163 3.13 23.25 -5.11
CA ARG A 163 2.37 23.12 -3.86
C ARG A 163 3.15 22.50 -2.71
N GLY A 164 4.27 21.85 -2.99
CA GLY A 164 5.11 21.22 -1.98
C GLY A 164 5.35 19.72 -2.20
N GLY A 165 5.95 19.08 -1.22
CA GLY A 165 6.33 17.68 -1.26
C GLY A 165 5.20 16.72 -0.89
N ASN A 166 5.52 15.43 -0.94
CA ASN A 166 4.68 14.36 -0.39
C ASN A 166 5.50 13.51 0.58
N LEU A 167 4.89 13.18 1.71
CA LEU A 167 5.38 12.16 2.64
C LEU A 167 4.38 11.01 2.66
N TYR A 168 4.89 9.80 2.64
CA TYR A 168 4.12 8.57 2.78
C TYR A 168 4.77 7.70 3.85
N ALA A 169 3.97 7.18 4.76
CA ALA A 169 4.45 6.31 5.81
C ALA A 169 3.53 5.09 5.91
N SER A 170 4.13 3.92 5.98
CA SER A 170 3.46 2.63 5.97
C SER A 170 3.84 1.83 7.20
N GLN A 171 2.86 1.43 8.01
CA GLN A 171 3.05 0.58 9.18
C GLN A 171 2.32 -0.74 9.00
N PRO A 172 3.03 -1.88 8.97
CA PRO A 172 2.40 -3.19 8.85
C PRO A 172 1.97 -3.76 10.20
N PHE A 173 0.87 -4.51 10.16
CA PHE A 173 0.36 -5.31 11.28
C PHE A 173 0.15 -6.75 10.81
N ARG A 174 0.63 -7.73 11.56
CA ARG A 174 0.28 -9.14 11.36
C ARG A 174 -1.09 -9.38 11.96
N VAL A 175 -2.01 -9.94 11.17
CA VAL A 175 -3.40 -10.10 11.59
C VAL A 175 -3.91 -11.51 11.34
N THR A 176 -4.92 -11.87 12.14
CA THR A 176 -5.81 -13.01 11.93
C THR A 176 -7.25 -12.56 12.16
N GLY A 177 -8.21 -13.34 11.70
CA GLY A 177 -9.63 -13.04 11.94
C GLY A 177 -10.53 -13.58 10.84
N HIS A 178 -11.59 -12.84 10.51
CA HIS A 178 -12.59 -13.25 9.54
C HIS A 178 -12.88 -12.15 8.52
N VAL A 179 -13.08 -12.55 7.28
CA VAL A 179 -13.57 -11.69 6.19
C VAL A 179 -14.67 -12.43 5.44
N GLY A 180 -15.89 -11.86 5.43
CA GLY A 180 -17.04 -12.51 4.80
C GLY A 180 -17.33 -13.91 5.35
N GLY A 181 -17.12 -14.12 6.67
CA GLY A 181 -17.31 -15.40 7.34
C GLY A 181 -16.18 -16.44 7.14
N ARG A 182 -15.11 -16.09 6.41
CA ARG A 182 -13.94 -16.94 6.20
C ARG A 182 -12.84 -16.58 7.19
N GLU A 183 -12.27 -17.59 7.83
CA GLU A 183 -11.06 -17.42 8.62
C GLU A 183 -9.87 -17.05 7.72
N VAL A 184 -9.13 -16.01 8.11
CA VAL A 184 -8.03 -15.47 7.32
C VAL A 184 -6.83 -15.14 8.20
N HIS A 185 -5.65 -15.09 7.56
CA HIS A 185 -4.42 -14.58 8.16
C HIS A 185 -3.60 -13.83 7.13
N GLY A 186 -2.73 -12.93 7.59
CA GLY A 186 -1.84 -12.16 6.73
C GLY A 186 -1.42 -10.85 7.37
N PHE A 187 -1.35 -9.79 6.58
CA PHE A 187 -1.03 -8.46 7.09
C PHE A 187 -2.02 -7.39 6.62
N VAL A 188 -2.17 -6.38 7.45
CA VAL A 188 -2.76 -5.08 7.11
C VAL A 188 -1.64 -4.06 7.08
N SER A 189 -1.62 -3.21 6.09
CA SER A 189 -0.78 -2.02 6.07
C SER A 189 -1.63 -0.78 6.32
N MET A 190 -1.20 0.04 7.26
CA MET A 190 -1.73 1.37 7.49
C MET A 190 -0.83 2.38 6.79
N ASP A 191 -1.32 2.94 5.72
CA ASP A 191 -0.56 3.84 4.86
C ASP A 191 -1.06 5.27 5.04
N ASN A 192 -0.21 6.13 5.56
CA ASN A 192 -0.52 7.53 5.82
C ASN A 192 0.10 8.40 4.73
N PHE A 193 -0.74 9.16 4.05
CA PHE A 193 -0.34 10.12 3.03
C PHE A 193 -0.45 11.54 3.56
N TYR A 194 0.67 12.27 3.52
CA TYR A 194 0.78 13.68 3.87
C TYR A 194 1.15 14.47 2.62
N GLY A 195 0.42 15.53 2.36
CA GLY A 195 0.62 16.30 1.14
C GLY A 195 -0.04 17.68 1.14
N PRO A 196 -0.02 18.33 -0.01
CA PRO A 196 -0.74 19.59 -0.20
C PRO A 196 -2.25 19.44 0.04
N VAL A 197 -2.87 20.47 0.59
CA VAL A 197 -4.31 20.46 0.89
C VAL A 197 -5.14 20.11 -0.36
N GLY A 198 -6.05 19.15 -0.21
CA GLY A 198 -6.91 18.65 -1.28
C GLY A 198 -6.29 17.56 -2.15
N GLN A 199 -5.02 17.21 -1.94
CA GLN A 199 -4.38 16.11 -2.63
C GLN A 199 -4.43 14.85 -1.77
N VAL A 200 -5.03 13.79 -2.28
CA VAL A 200 -4.85 12.41 -1.80
C VAL A 200 -3.91 11.68 -2.76
N TYR A 201 -3.29 10.59 -2.33
CA TYR A 201 -2.27 9.92 -3.13
C TYR A 201 -2.72 9.65 -4.57
N ASN A 202 -3.90 9.07 -4.75
CA ASN A 202 -4.42 8.64 -6.04
C ASN A 202 -4.88 9.79 -6.98
N ASN A 203 -4.84 11.04 -6.55
CA ASN A 203 -5.03 12.22 -7.42
C ASN A 203 -3.77 13.08 -7.54
N GLY A 204 -2.66 12.63 -6.96
CA GLY A 204 -1.39 13.29 -7.00
C GLY A 204 -0.57 13.00 -8.26
N PRO A 205 0.47 13.80 -8.54
CA PRO A 205 1.30 13.62 -9.74
C PRO A 205 2.13 12.34 -9.69
N ILE A 206 2.53 11.84 -8.52
CA ILE A 206 3.28 10.58 -8.43
C ILE A 206 2.42 9.46 -9.02
N PHE A 207 1.24 9.24 -8.47
CA PHE A 207 0.31 8.22 -8.91
C PHE A 207 -0.05 8.33 -10.40
N ASN A 208 -0.39 9.54 -10.87
CA ASN A 208 -0.94 9.71 -12.21
C ASN A 208 0.11 9.86 -13.32
N VAL A 209 1.36 10.12 -12.99
CA VAL A 209 2.37 10.48 -14.01
C VAL A 209 3.71 9.77 -13.81
N VAL A 210 4.18 9.63 -12.58
CA VAL A 210 5.56 9.25 -12.27
C VAL A 210 5.69 7.76 -12.00
N GLU A 211 4.78 7.21 -11.23
CA GLU A 211 4.81 5.82 -10.78
C GLU A 211 4.63 4.85 -11.95
N LEU A 212 5.46 3.83 -12.02
CA LEU A 212 5.38 2.76 -13.01
C LEU A 212 4.91 1.45 -12.39
N ALA A 213 5.49 1.09 -11.26
CA ALA A 213 5.11 -0.10 -10.51
C ALA A 213 5.46 0.08 -9.04
N TRP A 214 4.57 -0.37 -8.18
CA TRP A 214 4.79 -0.43 -6.74
C TRP A 214 4.38 -1.80 -6.23
N VAL A 215 5.27 -2.53 -5.59
CA VAL A 215 4.94 -3.75 -4.89
C VAL A 215 5.23 -3.60 -3.40
N THR A 216 4.22 -3.90 -2.56
CA THR A 216 4.40 -4.07 -1.12
C THR A 216 4.19 -5.56 -0.80
N PHE A 217 5.00 -6.10 0.09
CA PHE A 217 4.99 -7.53 0.39
C PHE A 217 5.22 -7.82 1.87
N GLY A 218 4.76 -8.98 2.30
CA GLY A 218 5.04 -9.54 3.62
C GLY A 218 5.25 -11.05 3.55
N ASN A 219 6.24 -11.55 4.27
CA ASN A 219 6.55 -12.96 4.44
C ASN A 219 6.57 -13.30 5.93
N PHE A 220 5.98 -14.42 6.33
CA PHE A 220 6.05 -14.96 7.70
C PHE A 220 6.69 -16.33 7.68
N TYR A 221 7.49 -16.62 8.67
CA TYR A 221 8.26 -17.86 8.79
C TYR A 221 7.81 -18.69 10.00
N ALA A 222 8.11 -19.99 9.99
CA ALA A 222 7.68 -20.92 11.03
C ALA A 222 8.31 -20.64 12.40
N ASP A 223 9.47 -20.01 12.42
CA ASP A 223 10.20 -19.60 13.64
C ASP A 223 9.65 -18.31 14.27
N GLY A 224 8.60 -17.73 13.69
CA GLY A 224 8.03 -16.44 14.09
C GLY A 224 8.65 -15.24 13.38
N GLY A 225 9.73 -15.45 12.62
CA GLY A 225 10.36 -14.40 11.82
C GLY A 225 9.44 -13.85 10.74
N HIS A 226 9.78 -12.67 10.25
CA HIS A 226 9.04 -11.99 9.20
C HIS A 226 9.96 -11.18 8.28
N GLU A 227 9.44 -10.76 7.14
CA GLU A 227 10.03 -9.77 6.26
C GLU A 227 8.90 -8.92 5.70
N PHE A 228 9.06 -7.60 5.72
CA PHE A 228 8.10 -6.66 5.14
C PHE A 228 8.84 -5.57 4.37
N GLY A 229 8.28 -5.14 3.23
CA GLY A 229 8.92 -4.11 2.44
C GLY A 229 8.12 -3.64 1.24
N ALA A 230 8.70 -2.64 0.55
CA ALA A 230 8.20 -2.11 -0.69
C ALA A 230 9.33 -1.89 -1.71
N LEU A 231 9.00 -2.13 -2.98
CA LEU A 231 9.91 -1.96 -4.13
C LEU A 231 9.15 -1.16 -5.18
N CYS A 232 9.57 0.08 -5.40
CA CYS A 232 8.82 1.05 -6.20
C CYS A 232 9.64 1.58 -7.35
N LEU A 233 9.12 1.46 -8.55
CA LEU A 233 9.70 1.97 -9.79
C LEU A 233 8.93 3.19 -10.28
N GLY A 234 9.64 4.18 -10.76
CA GLY A 234 9.03 5.34 -11.37
C GLY A 234 9.92 5.99 -12.43
N LYS A 235 9.40 7.06 -13.00
CA LYS A 235 10.12 7.95 -13.91
C LYS A 235 10.84 9.05 -13.14
N GLU A 236 11.69 9.81 -13.86
CA GLU A 236 12.28 11.05 -13.37
C GLU A 236 13.01 10.93 -12.01
N HIS A 237 13.74 9.82 -11.82
CA HIS A 237 14.46 9.50 -10.59
C HIS A 237 13.58 9.19 -9.36
N TRP A 238 12.27 9.10 -9.53
CA TRP A 238 11.44 8.59 -8.46
C TRP A 238 11.53 7.06 -8.41
N GLY A 239 11.63 6.52 -7.22
CA GLY A 239 11.68 5.10 -6.95
C GLY A 239 12.50 4.81 -5.71
N PHE A 240 12.24 3.68 -5.09
CA PHE A 240 12.93 3.25 -3.88
C PHE A 240 12.73 1.76 -3.63
N ALA A 241 13.62 1.22 -2.82
CA ALA A 241 13.49 -0.09 -2.20
C ALA A 241 13.69 0.03 -0.70
N VAL A 242 12.80 -0.57 0.07
CA VAL A 242 12.89 -0.62 1.53
C VAL A 242 12.39 -1.96 2.02
N ALA A 243 13.11 -2.56 2.95
CA ALA A 243 12.71 -3.81 3.60
C ALA A 243 13.28 -3.88 5.02
N ALA A 244 12.55 -4.56 5.89
CA ALA A 244 12.96 -4.89 7.25
C ALA A 244 12.53 -6.32 7.57
N ASP A 245 13.21 -6.94 8.53
CA ASP A 245 12.85 -8.21 9.13
C ASP A 245 12.84 -8.11 10.67
N GLU A 246 12.70 -9.23 11.36
CA GLU A 246 12.74 -9.29 12.83
C GLU A 246 14.07 -8.78 13.43
N GLY A 247 15.14 -8.79 12.66
CA GLY A 247 16.46 -8.26 13.07
C GLY A 247 16.61 -6.75 12.84
N GLY A 248 15.65 -6.12 12.18
CA GLY A 248 15.65 -4.70 11.88
C GLY A 248 15.76 -4.38 10.39
N PRO A 249 16.32 -3.22 10.02
CA PRO A 249 16.38 -2.80 8.62
C PRO A 249 17.29 -3.70 7.77
N ILE A 250 16.74 -4.23 6.67
CA ILE A 250 17.52 -4.93 5.64
C ILE A 250 18.12 -3.91 4.68
N MET A 251 17.31 -2.95 4.23
CA MET A 251 17.73 -1.87 3.34
C MET A 251 16.74 -0.71 3.32
N ALA A 252 17.25 0.45 2.94
CA ALA A 252 16.46 1.60 2.49
C ALA A 252 17.31 2.36 1.47
N THR A 253 16.90 2.39 0.21
CA THR A 253 17.68 3.00 -0.87
C THR A 253 16.80 3.51 -1.99
N THR A 254 17.24 4.56 -2.67
CA THR A 254 16.64 5.04 -3.93
C THR A 254 17.35 4.48 -5.16
N GLU A 255 18.41 3.69 -4.97
CA GLU A 255 19.12 3.00 -6.04
C GLU A 255 18.48 1.63 -6.28
N LEU A 256 17.50 1.61 -7.15
CA LEU A 256 16.75 0.43 -7.54
C LEU A 256 16.79 0.27 -9.05
N THR A 257 17.05 -0.95 -9.50
CA THR A 257 16.81 -1.37 -10.88
C THR A 257 15.84 -2.54 -10.89
N ALA A 258 15.09 -2.71 -11.96
CA ALA A 258 14.21 -3.85 -12.10
C ALA A 258 14.10 -4.31 -13.54
N GLU A 259 13.81 -5.59 -13.70
CA GLU A 259 13.36 -6.22 -14.94
C GLU A 259 11.92 -6.68 -14.70
N VAL A 260 10.97 -6.03 -15.38
CA VAL A 260 9.55 -6.36 -15.27
C VAL A 260 9.09 -6.99 -16.57
N GLN A 261 8.46 -8.15 -16.50
CA GLN A 261 7.86 -8.84 -17.64
C GLN A 261 6.35 -8.80 -17.50
N LEU A 262 5.69 -8.38 -18.57
CA LEU A 262 4.24 -8.31 -18.66
C LEU A 262 3.71 -9.46 -19.51
N ASP A 263 2.53 -9.98 -19.16
CA ASP A 263 1.77 -10.90 -20.00
C ASP A 263 1.05 -10.17 -21.15
N ALA A 264 0.26 -10.89 -21.93
CA ALA A 264 -0.47 -10.33 -23.07
C ALA A 264 -1.51 -9.29 -22.68
N ASP A 265 -2.04 -9.38 -21.45
CA ASP A 265 -3.03 -8.46 -20.89
C ASP A 265 -2.37 -7.33 -20.06
N ARG A 266 -1.03 -7.21 -20.14
CA ARG A 266 -0.22 -6.18 -19.50
C ARG A 266 -0.16 -6.29 -17.96
N TYR A 267 -0.46 -7.47 -17.38
CA TYR A 267 -0.18 -7.77 -16.00
C TYR A 267 1.25 -8.30 -15.84
N VAL A 268 1.80 -8.09 -14.64
CA VAL A 268 3.15 -8.57 -14.34
C VAL A 268 3.15 -10.09 -14.23
N SER A 269 3.83 -10.77 -15.13
CA SER A 269 4.06 -12.23 -15.04
C SER A 269 5.22 -12.53 -14.09
N SER A 270 6.26 -11.69 -14.10
CA SER A 270 7.37 -11.74 -13.16
C SER A 270 8.11 -10.39 -13.11
N ALA A 271 8.74 -10.12 -11.96
CA ALA A 271 9.68 -9.01 -11.87
C ALA A 271 10.86 -9.37 -10.98
N ARG A 272 12.04 -8.88 -11.37
CA ARG A 272 13.27 -8.95 -10.58
C ARG A 272 13.71 -7.55 -10.24
N TYR A 273 13.92 -7.30 -8.96
CA TYR A 273 14.35 -6.03 -8.40
C TYR A 273 15.74 -6.18 -7.81
N HIS A 274 16.64 -5.26 -8.12
CA HIS A 274 17.99 -5.22 -7.59
C HIS A 274 18.19 -3.93 -6.82
N ALA A 275 18.51 -4.04 -5.55
CA ALA A 275 18.77 -2.91 -4.67
C ALA A 275 19.76 -3.29 -3.59
N ALA A 276 20.73 -2.41 -3.29
CA ALA A 276 21.74 -2.60 -2.25
C ALA A 276 22.46 -3.97 -2.32
N GLY A 277 22.73 -4.46 -3.54
CA GLY A 277 23.43 -5.75 -3.76
C GLY A 277 22.56 -7.00 -3.55
N THR A 278 21.27 -6.83 -3.30
CA THR A 278 20.31 -7.93 -3.10
C THR A 278 19.29 -7.96 -4.23
N GLU A 279 18.85 -9.15 -4.60
CA GLU A 279 17.77 -9.38 -5.57
C GLU A 279 16.49 -9.82 -4.84
N TRP A 280 15.36 -9.23 -5.24
CA TRP A 280 14.01 -9.70 -4.89
C TRP A 280 13.29 -10.11 -6.15
N ARG A 281 12.48 -11.16 -6.04
CA ARG A 281 11.69 -11.67 -7.15
C ARG A 281 10.21 -11.64 -6.81
N PHE A 282 9.44 -10.90 -7.61
CA PHE A 282 7.98 -11.00 -7.60
C PHE A 282 7.54 -12.18 -8.47
N THR A 283 6.59 -12.95 -7.96
CA THR A 283 5.89 -14.01 -8.68
C THR A 283 4.40 -13.76 -8.58
N ALA A 284 3.73 -13.68 -9.70
CA ALA A 284 2.28 -13.49 -9.77
C ALA A 284 1.55 -14.68 -9.12
N ALA A 285 0.47 -14.39 -8.39
CA ALA A 285 -0.43 -15.43 -7.91
C ALA A 285 -1.38 -15.87 -9.02
N ASP A 286 -1.73 -17.15 -9.02
CA ASP A 286 -2.82 -17.66 -9.84
C ASP A 286 -4.11 -16.91 -9.46
N ARG A 287 -4.90 -16.52 -10.47
CA ARG A 287 -6.14 -15.76 -10.28
C ARG A 287 -5.95 -14.45 -9.49
N GLY A 288 -4.75 -13.84 -9.55
CA GLY A 288 -4.36 -12.67 -8.77
C GLY A 288 -4.64 -11.32 -9.45
N GLN A 289 -5.17 -11.28 -10.67
CA GLN A 289 -5.32 -10.06 -11.48
C GLN A 289 -6.68 -9.38 -11.24
N MET A 290 -6.71 -8.05 -11.07
CA MET A 290 -7.95 -7.25 -10.94
C MET A 290 -8.46 -6.76 -12.29
N ARG A 291 -8.91 -7.66 -13.16
CA ARG A 291 -9.28 -7.33 -14.55
C ARG A 291 -10.48 -6.39 -14.65
N SER A 292 -11.50 -6.58 -13.83
CA SER A 292 -12.70 -5.73 -13.83
C SER A 292 -12.41 -4.28 -13.44
N LEU A 293 -11.49 -4.07 -12.48
CA LEU A 293 -11.07 -2.73 -12.09
C LEU A 293 -10.24 -2.05 -13.15
N ALA A 294 -9.31 -2.77 -13.79
CA ALA A 294 -8.50 -2.24 -14.88
C ALA A 294 -9.39 -1.77 -16.04
N ALA A 295 -10.34 -2.60 -16.47
CA ALA A 295 -11.31 -2.25 -17.49
C ALA A 295 -12.15 -1.01 -17.11
N ALA A 296 -12.61 -0.91 -15.89
CA ALA A 296 -13.38 0.23 -15.38
C ALA A 296 -12.57 1.54 -15.32
N ARG A 297 -11.24 1.45 -15.21
CA ARG A 297 -10.31 2.60 -15.16
C ARG A 297 -9.61 2.88 -16.49
N GLY A 298 -9.98 2.20 -17.58
CA GLY A 298 -9.37 2.40 -18.90
C GLY A 298 -7.88 2.08 -18.92
N ASP A 299 -7.47 1.02 -18.22
CA ASP A 299 -6.07 0.57 -18.06
C ASP A 299 -5.13 1.59 -17.37
N ALA A 300 -5.67 2.57 -16.67
CA ALA A 300 -4.84 3.51 -15.92
C ALA A 300 -4.15 2.87 -14.70
N TYR A 301 -4.70 1.77 -14.20
CA TYR A 301 -4.23 1.09 -13.00
C TYR A 301 -4.49 -0.43 -13.12
N HIS A 302 -3.46 -1.21 -12.89
CA HIS A 302 -3.55 -2.67 -12.77
C HIS A 302 -3.09 -3.09 -11.37
N GLY A 303 -4.01 -3.63 -10.57
CA GLY A 303 -3.71 -4.26 -9.29
C GLY A 303 -3.59 -5.77 -9.44
N GLN A 304 -2.65 -6.36 -8.72
CA GLN A 304 -2.40 -7.80 -8.81
C GLN A 304 -1.81 -8.36 -7.51
N ALA A 305 -2.33 -9.50 -7.09
CA ALA A 305 -1.74 -10.30 -6.01
C ALA A 305 -0.56 -11.13 -6.50
N GLY A 306 0.38 -11.37 -5.59
CA GLY A 306 1.54 -12.22 -5.83
C GLY A 306 2.31 -12.50 -4.55
N SER A 307 3.58 -12.79 -4.70
CA SER A 307 4.53 -12.92 -3.60
C SER A 307 5.86 -12.32 -3.99
N VAL A 308 6.62 -11.83 -3.02
CA VAL A 308 7.99 -11.36 -3.22
C VAL A 308 8.94 -12.15 -2.34
N ARG A 309 10.02 -12.65 -2.92
CA ARG A 309 11.05 -13.39 -2.21
C ARG A 309 12.42 -12.78 -2.46
N ARG A 310 13.21 -12.71 -1.41
CA ARG A 310 14.63 -12.38 -1.48
C ARG A 310 15.40 -13.57 -2.04
N VAL A 311 16.17 -13.36 -3.09
CA VAL A 311 17.01 -14.41 -3.68
C VAL A 311 18.17 -14.73 -2.73
N GLY A 312 18.38 -16.02 -2.47
CA GLY A 312 19.39 -16.49 -1.52
C GLY A 312 18.89 -16.60 -0.06
N ASP A 313 17.61 -16.28 0.20
CA ASP A 313 16.98 -16.63 1.47
C ASP A 313 16.37 -18.04 1.36
N ASP A 314 16.97 -19.00 2.03
CA ASP A 314 16.55 -20.42 2.01
C ASP A 314 15.36 -20.71 2.93
N ARG A 315 14.91 -19.73 3.75
CA ARG A 315 13.75 -19.88 4.60
C ARG A 315 12.49 -20.05 3.75
N ILE A 316 11.67 -21.04 4.08
CA ILE A 316 10.36 -21.23 3.42
C ILE A 316 9.30 -20.51 4.25
N PRO A 317 8.61 -19.50 3.71
CA PRO A 317 7.57 -18.80 4.45
C PRO A 317 6.34 -19.68 4.61
N THR A 318 5.72 -19.62 5.78
CA THR A 318 4.39 -20.17 6.05
C THR A 318 3.28 -19.30 5.47
N PHE A 319 3.59 -18.01 5.26
CA PHE A 319 2.76 -17.06 4.56
C PHE A 319 3.66 -16.20 3.69
N SER A 320 3.26 -15.96 2.45
CA SER A 320 3.91 -15.01 1.55
C SER A 320 2.84 -14.36 0.70
N ALA A 321 2.75 -13.05 0.74
CA ALA A 321 1.85 -12.29 -0.10
C ALA A 321 2.47 -10.95 -0.46
N GLY A 322 2.07 -10.42 -1.61
CA GLY A 322 2.40 -9.09 -2.06
C GLY A 322 1.30 -8.56 -2.97
N TRP A 323 1.17 -7.26 -2.96
CA TRP A 323 0.32 -6.52 -3.86
C TRP A 323 1.17 -5.68 -4.76
N ILE A 324 1.05 -5.88 -6.07
CA ILE A 324 1.71 -5.03 -7.07
C ILE A 324 0.68 -4.16 -7.79
N GLU A 325 0.98 -2.90 -7.87
CA GLU A 325 0.26 -1.91 -8.67
C GLU A 325 1.12 -1.53 -9.85
N THR A 326 0.52 -1.46 -11.04
CA THR A 326 1.22 -0.98 -12.23
C THR A 326 0.38 0.06 -12.95
N PHE A 327 1.07 0.97 -13.63
CA PHE A 327 0.49 2.14 -14.28
C PHE A 327 0.84 2.16 -15.76
N PRO A 328 0.12 1.39 -16.59
CA PRO A 328 0.41 1.28 -18.01
C PRO A 328 0.40 2.62 -18.72
N LEU A 329 -0.52 3.53 -18.39
CA LEU A 329 -0.60 4.86 -19.00
C LEU A 329 0.57 5.77 -18.60
N ASN A 330 1.26 5.48 -17.50
CA ASN A 330 2.48 6.19 -17.12
C ASN A 330 3.71 5.71 -17.93
N GLY A 331 3.57 4.68 -18.77
CA GLY A 331 4.60 4.20 -19.68
C GLY A 331 5.14 2.81 -19.38
N LEU A 332 4.49 2.05 -18.50
CA LEU A 332 4.74 0.62 -18.34
C LEU A 332 3.87 -0.17 -19.33
N ASP A 333 4.19 -0.08 -20.62
CA ASP A 333 3.42 -0.69 -21.72
C ASP A 333 4.02 -1.99 -22.25
N ARG A 334 5.25 -2.32 -21.80
CA ARG A 334 6.04 -3.50 -22.19
C ARG A 334 6.96 -3.92 -21.05
N SER A 335 7.86 -4.83 -21.33
CA SER A 335 8.93 -5.17 -20.41
C SER A 335 9.82 -3.94 -20.13
N TYR A 336 10.08 -3.68 -18.88
CA TYR A 336 10.92 -2.57 -18.42
C TYR A 336 12.23 -3.10 -17.84
N THR A 337 13.35 -2.51 -18.25
CA THR A 337 14.66 -2.85 -17.74
C THR A 337 15.36 -1.60 -17.25
N GLY A 338 15.34 -1.38 -15.96
CA GLY A 338 16.06 -0.34 -15.25
C GLY A 338 15.68 1.11 -15.54
N PRO A 339 16.14 2.07 -14.75
CA PRO A 339 16.05 3.47 -15.12
C PRO A 339 16.91 3.70 -16.37
N ARG A 340 16.32 4.27 -17.40
CA ARG A 340 17.10 4.73 -18.56
C ARG A 340 18.06 5.82 -18.07
N ARG A 341 19.35 5.51 -18.07
CA ARG A 341 20.40 6.46 -17.76
C ARG A 341 20.47 7.57 -18.80
#